data_77a50a5f14514fa588e5b1a76bd55b1e
#
_entry.id   77a50a5f14514fa588e5b1a76bd55b1e
#
_cell.length_a   1.000
_cell.length_b   1.000
_cell.length_c   1.000
_cell.angle_alpha   90.00
_cell.angle_beta   90.00
_cell.angle_gamma   90.00
#
_symmetry.space_group_name_H-M   'P 1'
#
loop_
_entity.id
_entity.type
_entity.pdbx_description
1 polymer ?
#
loop_
_entity_poly.entity_id
_entity_poly.type
_entity_poly.pdbx_seq_one_letter_code
_entity_poly.pdbx_strand_id
1 'polypeptide(L)'
;MAKDDYHVIVYQILSYLYQRLKKGEQVQASMLECESILFKKINKRYWAYIIYHMSEMGMIEGICFTEIDGLDIPYASALEKCMITPLGIEYLCDNYFMEKARHF
;
A
#
# COMPACT_ATOMS: atom_id res chain seq x y z
N MET A 1 -11.57 14.13 -1.75
CA MET A 1 -10.63 13.33 -2.55
C MET A 1 -11.32 12.10 -3.10
N ALA A 2 -11.01 11.74 -4.33
CA ALA A 2 -11.53 10.51 -4.93
C ALA A 2 -10.93 9.29 -4.23
N LYS A 3 -11.70 8.20 -4.18
CA LYS A 3 -11.28 6.98 -3.47
C LYS A 3 -10.07 6.31 -4.11
N ASP A 4 -9.82 6.57 -5.39
CA ASP A 4 -8.71 5.97 -6.12
C ASP A 4 -7.50 6.91 -6.25
N ASP A 5 -7.51 8.06 -5.55
CA ASP A 5 -6.36 8.96 -5.56
C ASP A 5 -5.16 8.28 -4.89
N TYR A 6 -3.98 8.57 -5.42
CA TYR A 6 -2.73 7.99 -4.95
C TYR A 6 -2.58 8.07 -3.42
N HIS A 7 -2.75 9.26 -2.85
CA HIS A 7 -2.56 9.45 -1.41
C HIS A 7 -3.57 8.67 -0.58
N VAL A 8 -4.80 8.52 -1.08
CA VAL A 8 -5.83 7.75 -0.39
C VAL A 8 -5.45 6.27 -0.35
N ILE A 9 -5.00 5.73 -1.47
CA ILE A 9 -4.60 4.31 -1.55
C ILE A 9 -3.37 4.06 -0.68
N VAL A 10 -2.37 4.94 -0.77
CA VAL A 10 -1.16 4.83 0.06
C VAL A 10 -1.54 4.84 1.55
N TYR A 11 -2.40 5.76 1.95
CA TYR A 11 -2.87 5.84 3.32
C TYR A 11 -3.55 4.54 3.78
N GLN A 12 -4.41 4.00 2.93
CA GLN A 12 -5.13 2.75 3.27
C GLN A 12 -4.15 1.58 3.45
N ILE A 13 -3.19 1.45 2.54
CA ILE A 13 -2.19 0.39 2.63
C ILE A 13 -1.36 0.54 3.90
N LEU A 14 -0.84 1.73 4.16
CA LEU A 14 0.00 1.97 5.33
C LEU A 14 -0.78 1.78 6.63
N SER A 15 -2.03 2.21 6.68
CA SER A 15 -2.89 2.01 7.86
C SER A 15 -3.08 0.52 8.15
N TYR A 16 -3.35 -0.27 7.12
CA TYR A 16 -3.50 -1.71 7.27
C TYR A 16 -2.22 -2.35 7.80
N LEU A 17 -1.08 -2.02 7.19
CA LEU A 17 0.21 -2.57 7.60
C LEU A 17 0.57 -2.19 9.03
N TYR A 18 0.31 -0.94 9.40
CA TYR A 18 0.61 -0.45 10.75
C TYR A 18 -0.25 -1.17 11.79
N GLN A 19 -1.53 -1.37 11.51
CA GLN A 19 -2.41 -2.09 12.42
C GLN A 19 -1.93 -3.53 12.62
N ARG A 20 -1.52 -4.21 11.56
CA ARG A 20 -0.99 -5.56 11.66
C ARG A 20 0.29 -5.60 12.49
N LEU A 21 1.18 -4.65 12.27
CA LEU A 21 2.42 -4.56 13.03
C LEU A 21 2.14 -4.38 14.52
N LYS A 22 1.25 -3.44 14.88
CA LYS A 22 0.94 -3.17 16.29
C LYS A 22 0.30 -4.35 16.99
N LYS A 23 -0.49 -5.13 16.27
CA LYS A 23 -1.16 -6.31 16.84
C LYS A 23 -0.29 -7.57 16.83
N GLY A 24 0.88 -7.50 16.20
CA GLY A 24 1.73 -8.67 16.04
C GLY A 24 1.13 -9.73 15.13
N GLU A 25 0.26 -9.34 14.22
CA GLU A 25 -0.41 -10.23 13.29
C GLU A 25 0.24 -10.20 11.92
N GLN A 26 0.17 -11.33 11.21
CA GLN A 26 0.74 -11.44 9.88
C GLN A 26 -0.15 -10.75 8.85
N VAL A 27 0.49 -10.11 7.87
CA VAL A 27 -0.21 -9.48 6.74
C VAL A 27 -0.82 -10.55 5.84
N GLN A 28 -2.04 -10.33 5.41
CA GLN A 28 -2.72 -11.19 4.43
C GLN A 28 -2.50 -10.62 3.03
N ALA A 29 -1.91 -11.43 2.16
CA ALA A 29 -1.59 -11.00 0.79
C ALA A 29 -2.82 -10.48 0.05
N SER A 30 -3.97 -11.12 0.23
CA SER A 30 -5.21 -10.73 -0.44
C SER A 30 -5.65 -9.31 -0.10
N MET A 31 -5.26 -8.80 1.06
CA MET A 31 -5.61 -7.43 1.47
C MET A 31 -4.79 -6.37 0.75
N LEU A 32 -3.67 -6.76 0.16
CA LEU A 32 -2.78 -5.82 -0.53
C LEU A 32 -2.86 -5.91 -2.05
N GLU A 33 -3.70 -6.78 -2.58
CA GLU A 33 -3.86 -6.95 -4.02
C GLU A 33 -4.77 -5.86 -4.61
N CYS A 34 -4.70 -5.69 -5.93
CA CYS A 34 -5.46 -4.64 -6.62
C CYS A 34 -6.98 -4.84 -6.56
N GLU A 35 -7.45 -6.01 -6.18
CA GLU A 35 -8.85 -6.31 -5.97
C GLU A 35 -9.21 -6.44 -4.49
N SER A 36 -8.39 -5.88 -3.63
CA SER A 36 -8.56 -5.93 -2.18
C SER A 36 -9.83 -5.20 -1.74
N ILE A 37 -10.39 -5.64 -0.61
CA ILE A 37 -11.51 -4.94 0.01
C ILE A 37 -11.11 -3.61 0.65
N LEU A 38 -9.80 -3.37 0.85
CA LEU A 38 -9.31 -2.10 1.39
C LEU A 38 -9.62 -0.92 0.46
N PHE A 39 -9.64 -1.18 -0.82
CA PHE A 39 -9.94 -0.19 -1.83
C PHE A 39 -10.70 -0.89 -2.93
N LYS A 40 -11.58 -0.15 -3.59
CA LYS A 40 -12.32 -0.72 -4.72
C LYS A 40 -11.33 -1.19 -5.78
N LYS A 41 -11.74 -2.16 -6.57
CA LYS A 41 -10.93 -2.67 -7.65
C LYS A 41 -10.26 -1.53 -8.41
N ILE A 42 -8.93 -1.49 -8.41
CA ILE A 42 -8.16 -0.50 -9.13
C ILE A 42 -7.42 -1.16 -10.29
N ASN A 43 -7.05 -0.36 -11.27
CA ASN A 43 -6.33 -0.84 -12.43
C ASN A 43 -5.01 -1.50 -12.00
N LYS A 44 -4.70 -2.65 -12.59
CA LYS A 44 -3.51 -3.43 -12.23
C LYS A 44 -2.21 -2.62 -12.42
N ARG A 45 -2.10 -1.87 -13.50
CA ARG A 45 -0.91 -1.06 -13.75
C ARG A 45 -0.77 0.07 -12.73
N TYR A 46 -1.88 0.72 -12.37
CA TYR A 46 -1.90 1.76 -11.36
C TYR A 46 -1.49 1.21 -10.00
N TRP A 47 -2.04 0.05 -9.63
CA TRP A 47 -1.67 -0.64 -8.39
C TRP A 47 -0.16 -0.97 -8.38
N ALA A 48 0.36 -1.50 -9.49
CA ALA A 48 1.78 -1.83 -9.59
C ALA A 48 2.65 -0.58 -9.40
N TYR A 49 2.25 0.53 -10.00
CA TYR A 49 2.94 1.81 -9.86
C TYR A 49 2.99 2.24 -8.39
N ILE A 50 1.85 2.19 -7.72
CA ILE A 50 1.76 2.62 -6.32
C ILE A 50 2.67 1.77 -5.42
N ILE A 51 2.55 0.46 -5.51
CA ILE A 51 3.33 -0.45 -4.67
C ILE A 51 4.82 -0.31 -4.94
N TYR A 52 5.20 -0.24 -6.22
CA TYR A 52 6.60 -0.09 -6.60
C TYR A 52 7.20 1.19 -6.00
N HIS A 53 6.51 2.31 -6.17
CA HIS A 53 7.03 3.58 -5.67
C HIS A 53 7.00 3.68 -4.15
N MET A 54 6.03 3.06 -3.48
CA MET A 54 6.05 2.99 -2.03
C MET A 54 7.30 2.27 -1.54
N SER A 55 7.70 1.20 -2.22
CA SER A 55 8.92 0.47 -1.88
C SER A 55 10.16 1.29 -2.20
N GLU A 56 10.21 1.95 -3.37
CA GLU A 56 11.34 2.77 -3.77
C GLU A 56 11.53 3.97 -2.83
N MET A 57 10.45 4.54 -2.33
CA MET A 57 10.51 5.65 -1.39
C MET A 57 10.79 5.20 0.04
N GLY A 58 10.89 3.90 0.27
CA GLY A 58 11.23 3.37 1.57
C GLY A 58 10.07 3.31 2.57
N MET A 59 8.84 3.44 2.12
CA MET A 59 7.67 3.38 3.01
C MET A 59 7.28 1.95 3.39
N ILE A 60 7.61 0.99 2.55
CA ILE A 60 7.35 -0.43 2.78
C ILE A 60 8.58 -1.24 2.39
N GLU A 61 8.67 -2.47 2.92
CA GLU A 61 9.77 -3.38 2.61
C GLU A 61 9.28 -4.83 2.68
N GLY A 62 10.13 -5.74 2.28
CA GLY A 62 9.88 -7.17 2.41
C GLY A 62 9.25 -7.84 1.21
N ILE A 63 8.77 -7.08 0.24
CA ILE A 63 8.16 -7.65 -0.96
C ILE A 63 9.20 -7.78 -2.09
N CYS A 64 8.91 -8.66 -3.04
CA CYS A 64 9.74 -8.86 -4.21
C CYS A 64 9.07 -8.25 -5.43
N PHE A 65 9.90 -7.83 -6.40
CA PHE A 65 9.40 -7.25 -7.64
C PHE A 65 9.91 -8.07 -8.83
N THR A 66 9.02 -8.37 -9.75
CA THR A 66 9.32 -9.17 -10.93
C THR A 66 8.81 -8.45 -12.17
N GLU A 67 9.62 -8.44 -13.23
CA GLU A 67 9.16 -7.90 -14.50
C GLU A 67 8.20 -8.90 -15.15
N ILE A 68 7.08 -8.38 -15.65
CA ILE A 68 6.06 -9.17 -16.32
C ILE A 68 5.90 -8.64 -17.73
N ASP A 69 5.85 -9.57 -18.71
CA ASP A 69 5.64 -9.19 -20.09
C ASP A 69 4.35 -8.42 -20.27
N GLY A 70 4.44 -7.29 -20.99
CA GLY A 70 3.30 -6.44 -21.24
C GLY A 70 3.04 -5.42 -20.15
N LEU A 71 3.80 -5.44 -19.05
CA LEU A 71 3.70 -4.45 -17.99
C LEU A 71 5.03 -3.72 -17.90
N ASP A 72 4.99 -2.38 -17.99
CA ASP A 72 6.20 -1.55 -17.99
C ASP A 72 6.70 -1.19 -16.59
N ILE A 73 6.02 -1.68 -15.55
CA ILE A 73 6.37 -1.45 -14.15
C ILE A 73 6.54 -2.82 -13.49
N PRO A 74 7.61 -3.01 -12.68
CA PRO A 74 7.77 -4.27 -11.95
C PRO A 74 6.55 -4.59 -11.09
N TYR A 75 6.18 -5.85 -11.05
CA TYR A 75 4.99 -6.30 -10.32
C TYR A 75 5.38 -6.88 -8.98
N ALA A 76 4.68 -6.48 -7.93
CA ALA A 76 4.94 -6.93 -6.57
C ALA A 76 4.46 -8.37 -6.36
N SER A 77 5.26 -9.16 -5.66
CA SER A 77 4.92 -10.51 -5.24
C SER A 77 5.34 -10.71 -3.79
N ALA A 78 4.95 -11.84 -3.20
CA ALA A 78 5.22 -12.13 -1.78
C ALA A 78 4.65 -11.02 -0.88
N LEU A 79 3.43 -10.59 -1.17
CA LEU A 79 2.77 -9.49 -0.46
C LEU A 79 2.60 -9.78 1.04
N GLU A 80 2.53 -11.04 1.44
CA GLU A 80 2.42 -11.43 2.84
C GLU A 80 3.67 -11.08 3.65
N LYS A 81 4.77 -10.77 2.98
CA LYS A 81 6.02 -10.37 3.62
C LYS A 81 6.17 -8.86 3.74
N CYS A 82 5.17 -8.11 3.25
CA CYS A 82 5.22 -6.66 3.27
C CYS A 82 5.15 -6.11 4.69
N MET A 83 6.03 -5.18 4.99
CA MET A 83 6.04 -4.50 6.29
C MET A 83 6.15 -3.00 6.09
N ILE A 84 5.50 -2.25 6.96
CA ILE A 84 5.67 -0.81 6.99
C ILE A 84 7.03 -0.48 7.60
N THR A 85 7.69 0.55 7.09
CA THR A 85 8.95 1.04 7.65
C THR A 85 8.69 2.20 8.60
N PRO A 86 9.69 2.60 9.41
CA PRO A 86 9.57 3.83 10.21
C PRO A 86 9.23 5.05 9.34
N LEU A 87 9.79 5.14 8.14
CA LEU A 87 9.46 6.23 7.22
C LEU A 87 7.98 6.17 6.80
N GLY A 88 7.46 4.97 6.56
CA GLY A 88 6.04 4.80 6.25
C GLY A 88 5.15 5.22 7.42
N ILE A 89 5.57 4.92 8.63
CA ILE A 89 4.84 5.34 9.83
C ILE A 89 4.83 6.87 9.95
N GLU A 90 5.95 7.50 9.69
CA GLU A 90 6.02 8.97 9.69
C GLU A 90 5.10 9.58 8.65
N TYR A 91 5.10 9.02 7.45
CA TYR A 91 4.19 9.46 6.39
C TYR A 91 2.73 9.35 6.83
N LEU A 92 2.39 8.22 7.45
CA LEU A 92 1.03 7.97 7.93
C LEU A 92 0.61 9.01 8.97
N CYS A 93 1.51 9.33 9.90
CA CYS A 93 1.24 10.32 10.95
C CYS A 93 1.12 11.73 10.37
N ASP A 94 1.96 12.09 9.40
CA ASP A 94 1.93 13.40 8.77
C ASP A 94 0.67 13.61 7.95
N ASN A 95 0.00 12.53 7.55
CA ASN A 95 -1.23 12.59 6.78
C ASN A 95 -2.47 12.32 7.64
N TYR A 96 -2.33 12.50 8.96
CA TYR A 96 -3.41 12.25 9.90
C TYR A 96 -4.68 13.04 9.57
N PHE A 97 -4.56 14.30 9.19
CA PHE A 97 -5.74 15.10 8.87
C PHE A 97 -6.45 14.64 7.59
N MET A 98 -5.80 13.86 6.75
CA MET A 98 -6.45 13.26 5.59
C MET A 98 -7.55 12.30 6.03
N GLU A 99 -7.30 11.55 7.11
CA GLU A 99 -8.32 10.68 7.68
C GLU A 99 -9.50 11.50 8.21
N LYS A 100 -9.22 12.61 8.90
CA LYS A 100 -10.28 13.51 9.36
C LYS A 100 -11.10 14.05 8.20
N ALA A 101 -10.46 14.47 7.12
CA ALA A 101 -11.16 14.98 5.94
C ALA A 101 -12.06 13.93 5.32
N ARG A 102 -11.75 12.66 5.45
CA ARG A 102 -12.56 11.58 4.89
C ARG A 102 -13.84 11.30 5.69
N HIS A 103 -13.90 11.77 6.91
CA HIS A 103 -15.05 11.56 7.79
C HIS A 103 -16.07 12.71 7.75
N PHE A 104 -15.78 13.72 6.98
CA PHE A 104 -16.67 14.89 6.83
C PHE A 104 -17.43 14.87 5.52
#